data_f1611bf6dce792b0e70848a01c579096
#
_entry.id   f1611bf6dce792b0e70848a01c579096
#
_cell.length_a   1.000
_cell.length_b   1.000
_cell.length_c   1.000
_cell.angle_alpha   90.00
_cell.angle_beta   90.00
_cell.angle_gamma   90.00
#
_symmetry.space_group_name_H-M   'P 1'
#
loop_
_entity.id
_entity.type
_entity.pdbx_description
1 polymer ?
#
loop_
_entity_poly.entity_id
_entity_poly.type
_entity_poly.pdbx_seq_one_letter_code
_entity_poly.pdbx_strand_id
1 'polypeptide(L)'
;MTHRILSLAALTVLELSPPEMVEVAARAGYSHVGLRTEPATVEEHHYPLLRDKALQRQTAARLRDTGIKVLDIEILRLKPLTRVADFEAHLALGAEFGASELLVAGNDPDVQRASDNLAQLCDLARPYGIHPHLEFMPWTDCPDLASARVMLDKAGRDNACILVDAFHFDRSKSRLEDLHTLPPQRLRYAQLCDVAGPRPDDMAEILRQARQERRFPGDGDCDLVGLLRALPEDVPLSLEIPTARLLEQGVSAYERARMALEKTQALLAEI
;
A
#
# COMPACT_ATOMS: atom_id res chain seq x y z
N MET A 1 23.61 3.62 10.41
CA MET A 1 22.33 4.06 9.85
C MET A 1 21.65 2.83 9.27
N THR A 2 20.59 2.35 9.90
CA THR A 2 19.76 1.27 9.37
C THR A 2 19.15 1.77 8.05
N HIS A 3 19.45 1.08 6.95
CA HIS A 3 18.91 1.44 5.64
C HIS A 3 17.45 0.95 5.58
N ARG A 4 16.50 1.81 6.01
CA ARG A 4 15.05 1.52 5.90
C ARG A 4 14.69 1.27 4.43
N ILE A 5 13.90 0.25 4.17
CA ILE A 5 13.39 -0.03 2.82
C ILE A 5 12.42 1.08 2.40
N LEU A 6 12.68 1.68 1.23
CA LEU A 6 11.78 2.63 0.59
C LEU A 6 11.29 2.02 -0.73
N SER A 7 9.96 1.88 -0.86
CA SER A 7 9.26 1.29 -1.99
C SER A 7 8.46 2.36 -2.74
N LEU A 8 8.44 2.31 -4.06
CA LEU A 8 7.55 3.13 -4.88
C LEU A 8 6.22 2.38 -5.03
N ALA A 9 5.12 2.95 -4.54
CA ALA A 9 3.78 2.38 -4.70
C ALA A 9 3.23 2.63 -6.12
N ALA A 10 2.44 1.69 -6.65
CA ALA A 10 1.91 1.79 -8.00
C ALA A 10 1.03 3.03 -8.20
N LEU A 11 0.21 3.43 -7.22
CA LEU A 11 -0.68 4.59 -7.32
C LEU A 11 0.07 5.91 -7.52
N THR A 12 1.34 6.02 -7.13
CA THR A 12 2.16 7.22 -7.32
C THR A 12 2.47 7.50 -8.80
N VAL A 13 2.57 6.44 -9.60
CA VAL A 13 2.97 6.48 -11.02
C VAL A 13 2.10 5.53 -11.87
N LEU A 14 0.80 5.52 -11.62
CA LEU A 14 -0.16 4.54 -12.15
C LEU A 14 -0.27 4.55 -13.68
N GLU A 15 0.16 5.64 -14.33
CA GLU A 15 0.24 5.73 -15.78
C GLU A 15 1.33 4.85 -16.40
N LEU A 16 2.30 4.39 -15.61
CA LEU A 16 3.40 3.56 -16.09
C LEU A 16 3.02 2.07 -16.10
N SER A 17 3.47 1.36 -17.12
CA SER A 17 3.46 -0.11 -17.08
C SER A 17 4.41 -0.63 -15.98
N PRO A 18 4.19 -1.84 -15.46
CA PRO A 18 5.06 -2.41 -14.43
C PRO A 18 6.57 -2.38 -14.75
N PRO A 19 7.06 -2.73 -15.97
CA PRO A 19 8.48 -2.61 -16.29
C PRO A 19 8.97 -1.17 -16.34
N GLU A 20 8.15 -0.20 -16.79
CA GLU A 20 8.51 1.23 -16.77
C GLU A 20 8.58 1.76 -15.35
N MET A 21 7.65 1.35 -14.47
CA MET A 21 7.68 1.69 -13.06
C MET A 21 8.95 1.18 -12.37
N VAL A 22 9.38 -0.05 -12.64
CA VAL A 22 10.64 -0.60 -12.12
C VAL A 22 11.84 0.21 -12.59
N GLU A 23 11.88 0.62 -13.86
CA GLU A 23 12.92 1.49 -14.42
C GLU A 23 12.96 2.85 -13.72
N VAL A 24 11.80 3.49 -13.54
CA VAL A 24 11.68 4.78 -12.85
C VAL A 24 12.11 4.66 -11.39
N ALA A 25 11.70 3.61 -10.70
CA ALA A 25 12.09 3.35 -9.31
C ALA A 25 13.62 3.23 -9.17
N ALA A 26 14.26 2.43 -10.05
CA ALA A 26 15.72 2.26 -10.05
C ALA A 26 16.46 3.59 -10.29
N ARG A 27 16.03 4.34 -11.29
CA ARG A 27 16.63 5.64 -11.62
C ARG A 27 16.45 6.69 -10.54
N ALA A 28 15.30 6.66 -9.83
CA ALA A 28 15.02 7.57 -8.72
C ALA A 28 15.77 7.19 -7.43
N GLY A 29 16.27 5.96 -7.31
CA GLY A 29 17.03 5.49 -6.14
C GLY A 29 16.22 4.68 -5.12
N TYR A 30 15.04 4.18 -5.48
CA TYR A 30 14.30 3.24 -4.66
C TYR A 30 14.98 1.87 -4.63
N SER A 31 14.70 1.10 -3.59
CA SER A 31 15.13 -0.29 -3.49
C SER A 31 14.02 -1.28 -3.85
N HIS A 32 12.77 -0.85 -3.74
CA HIS A 32 11.58 -1.70 -3.92
C HIS A 32 10.48 -0.98 -4.71
N VAL A 33 9.53 -1.78 -5.21
CA VAL A 33 8.25 -1.32 -5.79
C VAL A 33 7.08 -2.14 -5.23
N GLY A 34 5.88 -1.56 -5.21
CA GLY A 34 4.61 -2.28 -5.05
C GLY A 34 3.96 -2.47 -6.42
N LEU A 35 3.50 -3.69 -6.75
CA LEU A 35 2.93 -3.99 -8.06
C LEU A 35 1.42 -4.12 -8.02
N ARG A 36 0.71 -3.36 -8.86
CA ARG A 36 -0.74 -3.44 -9.02
C ARG A 36 -1.12 -4.66 -9.86
N THR A 37 -1.74 -5.66 -9.23
CA THR A 37 -2.19 -6.90 -9.90
C THR A 37 -3.69 -6.88 -10.23
N GLU A 38 -4.47 -6.06 -9.50
CA GLU A 38 -5.88 -5.80 -9.76
C GLU A 38 -6.17 -4.30 -9.63
N PRO A 39 -7.07 -3.73 -10.46
CA PRO A 39 -7.44 -2.32 -10.34
C PRO A 39 -8.25 -2.08 -9.07
N ALA A 40 -8.07 -0.91 -8.44
CA ALA A 40 -8.85 -0.53 -7.27
C ALA A 40 -10.31 -0.23 -7.61
N THR A 41 -10.60 0.23 -8.84
CA THR A 41 -11.95 0.45 -9.38
C THR A 41 -12.03 0.02 -10.84
N VAL A 42 -13.24 -0.12 -11.36
CA VAL A 42 -13.48 -0.52 -12.77
C VAL A 42 -12.96 0.54 -13.75
N GLU A 43 -12.95 1.80 -13.33
CA GLU A 43 -12.52 2.95 -14.17
C GLU A 43 -11.02 3.19 -14.09
N GLU A 44 -10.31 2.53 -13.17
CA GLU A 44 -8.87 2.73 -12.99
C GLU A 44 -8.09 2.22 -14.20
N HIS A 45 -7.16 3.05 -14.71
CA HIS A 45 -6.21 2.58 -15.68
C HIS A 45 -5.40 1.41 -15.12
N HIS A 46 -5.37 0.31 -15.86
CA HIS A 46 -4.77 -0.93 -15.37
C HIS A 46 -4.03 -1.68 -16.47
N TYR A 47 -2.84 -2.13 -16.16
CA TYR A 47 -2.07 -3.06 -16.98
C TYR A 47 -2.37 -4.49 -16.54
N PRO A 48 -2.81 -5.41 -17.42
CA PRO A 48 -3.29 -6.74 -17.03
C PRO A 48 -2.15 -7.70 -16.66
N LEU A 49 -1.33 -7.32 -15.69
CA LEU A 49 -0.11 -8.04 -15.29
C LEU A 49 -0.38 -9.51 -14.97
N LEU A 50 -1.49 -9.82 -14.31
CA LEU A 50 -1.86 -11.19 -13.99
C LEU A 50 -2.09 -12.07 -15.22
N ARG A 51 -2.59 -11.50 -16.32
CA ARG A 51 -3.03 -12.23 -17.51
C ARG A 51 -2.06 -12.15 -18.70
N ASP A 52 -1.24 -11.11 -18.75
CA ASP A 52 -0.28 -10.87 -19.83
C ASP A 52 1.10 -11.47 -19.52
N LYS A 53 1.35 -12.66 -20.09
CA LYS A 53 2.63 -13.35 -19.95
C LYS A 53 3.81 -12.62 -20.58
N ALA A 54 3.59 -11.76 -21.57
CA ALA A 54 4.66 -10.94 -22.15
C ALA A 54 5.04 -9.83 -21.17
N LEU A 55 4.05 -9.16 -20.60
CA LEU A 55 4.25 -8.14 -19.57
C LEU A 55 4.93 -8.72 -18.32
N GLN A 56 4.54 -9.92 -17.86
CA GLN A 56 5.21 -10.62 -16.75
C GLN A 56 6.70 -10.84 -17.05
N ARG A 57 7.05 -11.35 -18.24
CA ARG A 57 8.45 -11.58 -18.63
C ARG A 57 9.24 -10.27 -18.71
N GLN A 58 8.66 -9.19 -19.24
CA GLN A 58 9.28 -7.88 -19.32
C GLN A 58 9.52 -7.31 -17.91
N THR A 59 8.54 -7.41 -17.02
CA THR A 59 8.67 -6.98 -15.62
C THR A 59 9.78 -7.76 -14.90
N ALA A 60 9.77 -9.10 -15.01
CA ALA A 60 10.80 -9.94 -14.42
C ALA A 60 12.21 -9.64 -14.94
N ALA A 61 12.35 -9.38 -16.26
CA ALA A 61 13.61 -8.96 -16.84
C ALA A 61 14.09 -7.63 -16.24
N ARG A 62 13.20 -6.65 -16.16
CA ARG A 62 13.54 -5.33 -15.62
C ARG A 62 13.92 -5.38 -14.14
N LEU A 63 13.21 -6.18 -13.33
CA LEU A 63 13.58 -6.42 -11.92
C LEU A 63 15.00 -6.99 -11.80
N ARG A 64 15.35 -7.99 -12.62
CA ARG A 64 16.71 -8.56 -12.63
C ARG A 64 17.77 -7.57 -13.07
N ASP A 65 17.52 -6.82 -14.15
CA ASP A 65 18.48 -5.88 -14.76
C ASP A 65 18.78 -4.70 -13.83
N THR A 66 17.80 -4.26 -13.05
CA THR A 66 17.92 -3.10 -12.15
C THR A 66 18.28 -3.46 -10.72
N GLY A 67 18.04 -4.71 -10.31
CA GLY A 67 18.18 -5.15 -8.91
C GLY A 67 17.04 -4.66 -7.99
N ILE A 68 16.01 -3.99 -8.52
CA ILE A 68 14.81 -3.60 -7.76
C ILE A 68 14.07 -4.86 -7.31
N LYS A 69 13.58 -4.84 -6.06
CA LYS A 69 12.76 -5.90 -5.48
C LYS A 69 11.30 -5.51 -5.44
N VAL A 70 10.43 -6.49 -5.32
CA VAL A 70 9.00 -6.24 -5.08
C VAL A 70 8.73 -6.36 -3.58
N LEU A 71 8.17 -5.31 -2.97
CA LEU A 71 7.75 -5.32 -1.57
C LEU A 71 6.39 -5.97 -1.44
N ASP A 72 5.42 -5.47 -2.19
CA ASP A 72 4.03 -5.86 -2.08
C ASP A 72 3.35 -6.01 -3.43
N ILE A 73 2.24 -6.73 -3.43
CA ILE A 73 1.26 -6.75 -4.51
C ILE A 73 -0.05 -6.15 -4.04
N GLU A 74 -0.80 -5.50 -4.93
CA GLU A 74 -2.03 -4.77 -4.61
C GLU A 74 -3.04 -4.84 -5.76
N ILE A 75 -4.33 -4.70 -5.53
CA ILE A 75 -5.08 -4.66 -4.28
C ILE A 75 -6.18 -5.72 -4.32
N LEU A 76 -6.23 -6.61 -3.33
CA LEU A 76 -7.33 -7.58 -3.23
C LEU A 76 -8.43 -7.05 -2.32
N ARG A 77 -9.69 -7.29 -2.68
CA ARG A 77 -10.84 -6.78 -1.92
C ARG A 77 -11.67 -7.94 -1.39
N LEU A 78 -11.87 -7.96 -0.07
CA LEU A 78 -12.81 -8.87 0.59
C LEU A 78 -14.22 -8.27 0.50
N LYS A 79 -15.04 -8.82 -0.39
CA LYS A 79 -16.42 -8.43 -0.65
C LYS A 79 -17.38 -9.54 -0.20
N PRO A 80 -18.72 -9.29 -0.07
CA PRO A 80 -19.68 -10.32 0.34
C PRO A 80 -19.68 -11.60 -0.50
N LEU A 81 -19.31 -11.50 -1.78
CA LEU A 81 -19.27 -12.63 -2.71
C LEU A 81 -17.84 -13.10 -3.03
N THR A 82 -16.85 -12.69 -2.23
CA THR A 82 -15.47 -13.11 -2.44
C THR A 82 -15.34 -14.63 -2.31
N ARG A 83 -14.66 -15.22 -3.29
CA ARG A 83 -14.16 -16.59 -3.24
C ARG A 83 -12.65 -16.51 -3.10
N VAL A 84 -12.14 -16.76 -1.91
CA VAL A 84 -10.71 -16.58 -1.59
C VAL A 84 -9.79 -17.38 -2.50
N ALA A 85 -10.23 -18.58 -2.94
CA ALA A 85 -9.47 -19.40 -3.89
C ALA A 85 -9.18 -18.69 -5.24
N ASP A 86 -10.00 -17.71 -5.64
CA ASP A 86 -9.80 -16.96 -6.88
C ASP A 86 -8.56 -16.04 -6.80
N PHE A 87 -8.02 -15.81 -5.60
CA PHE A 87 -6.83 -14.99 -5.37
C PHE A 87 -5.50 -15.77 -5.50
N GLU A 88 -5.55 -17.10 -5.67
CA GLU A 88 -4.33 -17.92 -5.73
C GLU A 88 -3.36 -17.48 -6.83
N ALA A 89 -3.89 -17.10 -8.01
CA ALA A 89 -3.07 -16.65 -9.12
C ALA A 89 -2.30 -15.34 -8.81
N HIS A 90 -2.86 -14.44 -8.00
CA HIS A 90 -2.19 -13.21 -7.54
C HIS A 90 -1.04 -13.56 -6.58
N LEU A 91 -1.29 -14.47 -5.65
CA LEU A 91 -0.27 -14.92 -4.68
C LEU A 91 0.88 -15.62 -5.38
N ALA A 92 0.58 -16.52 -6.34
CA ALA A 92 1.58 -17.20 -7.13
C ALA A 92 2.45 -16.22 -7.93
N LEU A 93 1.84 -15.22 -8.58
CA LEU A 93 2.56 -14.18 -9.31
C LEU A 93 3.38 -13.30 -8.36
N GLY A 94 2.83 -12.92 -7.21
CA GLY A 94 3.55 -12.16 -6.19
C GLY A 94 4.79 -12.90 -5.72
N ALA A 95 4.67 -14.17 -5.40
CA ALA A 95 5.78 -15.03 -5.00
C ALA A 95 6.83 -15.19 -6.10
N GLU A 96 6.41 -15.34 -7.38
CA GLU A 96 7.33 -15.37 -8.53
C GLU A 96 8.17 -14.10 -8.64
N PHE A 97 7.59 -12.93 -8.32
CA PHE A 97 8.30 -11.66 -8.29
C PHE A 97 9.02 -11.37 -6.96
N GLY A 98 8.86 -12.23 -5.96
CA GLY A 98 9.51 -12.11 -4.66
C GLY A 98 8.83 -11.15 -3.68
N ALA A 99 7.56 -10.83 -3.90
CA ALA A 99 6.75 -10.04 -2.95
C ALA A 99 6.57 -10.80 -1.63
N SER A 100 6.65 -10.09 -0.51
CA SER A 100 6.39 -10.63 0.83
C SER A 100 5.12 -10.10 1.46
N GLU A 101 4.55 -9.02 0.93
CA GLU A 101 3.40 -8.34 1.48
C GLU A 101 2.27 -8.25 0.43
N LEU A 102 1.02 -8.22 0.91
CA LEU A 102 -0.18 -8.09 0.07
C LEU A 102 -1.13 -7.07 0.67
N LEU A 103 -1.51 -6.06 -0.09
CA LEU A 103 -2.53 -5.09 0.30
C LEU A 103 -3.95 -5.68 0.12
N VAL A 104 -4.74 -5.63 1.19
CA VAL A 104 -6.11 -6.16 1.25
C VAL A 104 -7.06 -5.08 1.76
N ALA A 105 -8.18 -4.85 1.07
CA ALA A 105 -9.24 -3.93 1.51
C ALA A 105 -10.46 -4.68 2.01
N GLY A 106 -11.05 -4.22 3.13
CA GLY A 106 -12.27 -4.75 3.73
C GLY A 106 -13.52 -4.08 3.15
N ASN A 107 -14.23 -4.76 2.24
CA ASN A 107 -15.44 -4.26 1.58
C ASN A 107 -16.63 -5.22 1.78
N ASP A 108 -16.81 -5.70 3.00
CA ASP A 108 -17.92 -6.55 3.40
C ASP A 108 -18.49 -6.04 4.73
N PRO A 109 -19.77 -5.61 4.76
CA PRO A 109 -20.41 -5.09 5.96
C PRO A 109 -20.65 -6.16 7.04
N ASP A 110 -20.58 -7.46 6.69
CA ASP A 110 -20.60 -8.54 7.64
C ASP A 110 -19.18 -8.81 8.17
N VAL A 111 -18.88 -8.27 9.33
CA VAL A 111 -17.55 -8.36 9.96
C VAL A 111 -17.12 -9.82 10.20
N GLN A 112 -18.06 -10.73 10.50
CA GLN A 112 -17.68 -12.13 10.72
C GLN A 112 -17.25 -12.77 9.39
N ARG A 113 -18.03 -12.64 8.33
CA ARG A 113 -17.69 -13.16 7.01
C ARG A 113 -16.40 -12.53 6.46
N ALA A 114 -16.22 -11.21 6.64
CA ALA A 114 -15.00 -10.52 6.27
C ALA A 114 -13.78 -11.10 6.99
N SER A 115 -13.90 -11.36 8.29
CA SER A 115 -12.82 -11.94 9.10
C SER A 115 -12.54 -13.41 8.72
N ASP A 116 -13.58 -14.20 8.42
CA ASP A 116 -13.42 -15.57 7.94
C ASP A 116 -12.74 -15.63 6.59
N ASN A 117 -13.07 -14.70 5.66
CA ASN A 117 -12.39 -14.56 4.38
C ASN A 117 -10.94 -14.11 4.54
N LEU A 118 -10.66 -13.19 5.47
CA LEU A 118 -9.29 -12.79 5.80
C LEU A 118 -8.49 -13.98 6.34
N ALA A 119 -9.07 -14.79 7.22
CA ALA A 119 -8.43 -15.99 7.74
C ALA A 119 -8.10 -16.99 6.62
N GLN A 120 -9.05 -17.26 5.72
CA GLN A 120 -8.84 -18.12 4.56
C GLN A 120 -7.75 -17.56 3.63
N LEU A 121 -7.71 -16.24 3.40
CA LEU A 121 -6.67 -15.60 2.59
C LEU A 121 -5.30 -15.73 3.25
N CYS A 122 -5.21 -15.59 4.55
CA CYS A 122 -3.97 -15.81 5.29
C CYS A 122 -3.47 -17.26 5.17
N ASP A 123 -4.38 -18.23 5.26
CA ASP A 123 -4.06 -19.64 5.10
C ASP A 123 -3.61 -19.93 3.65
N LEU A 124 -4.27 -19.36 2.64
CA LEU A 124 -3.91 -19.48 1.23
C LEU A 124 -2.57 -18.80 0.90
N ALA A 125 -2.27 -17.65 1.51
CA ALA A 125 -1.03 -16.90 1.26
C ALA A 125 0.21 -17.52 1.93
N ARG A 126 0.03 -18.29 3.00
CA ARG A 126 1.13 -18.87 3.80
C ARG A 126 2.13 -19.69 2.99
N PRO A 127 1.74 -20.61 2.08
CA PRO A 127 2.68 -21.38 1.26
C PRO A 127 3.53 -20.50 0.32
N TYR A 128 3.03 -19.31 -0.01
CA TYR A 128 3.72 -18.33 -0.86
C TYR A 128 4.65 -17.40 -0.10
N GLY A 129 4.69 -17.49 1.24
CA GLY A 129 5.47 -16.59 2.09
C GLY A 129 4.97 -15.15 2.10
N ILE A 130 3.70 -14.93 1.73
CA ILE A 130 3.08 -13.60 1.64
C ILE A 130 2.21 -13.35 2.86
N HIS A 131 2.26 -12.12 3.38
CA HIS A 131 1.48 -11.65 4.52
C HIS A 131 0.36 -10.72 4.03
N PRO A 132 -0.93 -11.07 4.21
CA PRO A 132 -2.03 -10.17 3.94
C PRO A 132 -2.10 -9.03 4.95
N HIS A 133 -2.12 -7.80 4.46
CA HIS A 133 -2.23 -6.57 5.23
C HIS A 133 -3.60 -5.93 4.99
N LEU A 134 -4.44 -5.94 6.01
CA LEU A 134 -5.74 -5.27 5.96
C LEU A 134 -5.52 -3.77 6.08
N GLU A 135 -5.82 -3.06 5.01
CA GLU A 135 -5.83 -1.61 4.97
C GLU A 135 -7.20 -1.07 5.36
N PHE A 136 -7.22 -0.24 6.39
CA PHE A 136 -8.43 0.50 6.74
C PHE A 136 -8.53 1.79 5.92
N MET A 137 -9.70 2.05 5.36
CA MET A 137 -9.98 3.22 4.53
C MET A 137 -11.34 3.82 4.90
N PRO A 138 -11.46 5.14 5.15
CA PRO A 138 -12.68 5.78 5.67
C PRO A 138 -13.98 5.49 4.91
N TRP A 139 -13.89 5.11 3.63
CA TRP A 139 -15.05 4.82 2.75
C TRP A 139 -15.34 3.34 2.57
N THR A 140 -14.68 2.47 3.30
CA THR A 140 -14.89 1.00 3.23
C THR A 140 -15.62 0.49 4.47
N ASP A 141 -15.94 -0.81 4.49
CA ASP A 141 -16.53 -1.47 5.66
C ASP A 141 -15.49 -1.75 6.77
N CYS A 142 -14.21 -1.42 6.52
CA CYS A 142 -13.13 -1.35 7.49
C CYS A 142 -12.61 0.09 7.55
N PRO A 143 -13.34 1.03 8.21
CA PRO A 143 -13.08 2.46 8.03
C PRO A 143 -11.93 3.03 8.85
N ASP A 144 -11.45 2.33 9.87
CA ASP A 144 -10.46 2.82 10.83
C ASP A 144 -9.62 1.69 11.45
N LEU A 145 -8.58 2.07 12.20
CA LEU A 145 -7.69 1.14 12.87
C LEU A 145 -8.42 0.20 13.84
N ALA A 146 -9.44 0.69 14.55
CA ALA A 146 -10.21 -0.11 15.50
C ALA A 146 -10.97 -1.23 14.79
N SER A 147 -11.59 -0.93 13.66
CA SER A 147 -12.30 -1.91 12.81
C SER A 147 -11.33 -2.95 12.23
N ALA A 148 -10.15 -2.52 11.74
CA ALA A 148 -9.12 -3.43 11.23
C ALA A 148 -8.64 -4.39 12.33
N ARG A 149 -8.42 -3.88 13.53
CA ARG A 149 -8.03 -4.69 14.69
C ARG A 149 -9.07 -5.77 15.04
N VAL A 150 -10.35 -5.38 15.08
CA VAL A 150 -11.44 -6.35 15.33
C VAL A 150 -11.45 -7.46 14.28
N MET A 151 -11.26 -7.13 13.00
CA MET A 151 -11.21 -8.11 11.92
C MET A 151 -10.00 -9.04 12.04
N LEU A 152 -8.83 -8.52 12.37
CA LEU A 152 -7.62 -9.33 12.58
C LEU A 152 -7.76 -10.28 13.76
N ASP A 153 -8.30 -9.79 14.89
CA ASP A 153 -8.48 -10.59 16.10
C ASP A 153 -9.46 -11.75 15.83
N LYS A 154 -10.54 -11.49 15.10
CA LYS A 154 -11.49 -12.53 14.69
C LYS A 154 -10.89 -13.52 13.68
N ALA A 155 -10.08 -13.05 12.71
CA ALA A 155 -9.40 -13.92 11.75
C ALA A 155 -8.42 -14.88 12.46
N GLY A 156 -7.77 -14.45 13.53
CA GLY A 156 -6.97 -15.30 14.41
C GLY A 156 -5.78 -15.98 13.70
N ARG A 157 -5.15 -15.28 12.72
CA ARG A 157 -4.00 -15.79 11.99
C ARG A 157 -2.77 -14.94 12.29
N ASP A 158 -1.63 -15.60 12.51
CA ASP A 158 -0.35 -14.94 12.85
C ASP A 158 0.27 -14.16 11.70
N ASN A 159 -0.04 -14.52 10.45
CA ASN A 159 0.37 -13.80 9.24
C ASN A 159 -0.64 -12.74 8.76
N ALA A 160 -1.75 -12.50 9.49
CA ALA A 160 -2.63 -11.38 9.24
C ALA A 160 -1.99 -10.11 9.80
N CYS A 161 -1.86 -9.06 8.99
CA CYS A 161 -1.25 -7.79 9.35
C CYS A 161 -2.18 -6.60 9.10
N ILE A 162 -1.83 -5.43 9.62
CA ILE A 162 -2.51 -4.17 9.34
C ILE A 162 -1.57 -3.31 8.49
N LEU A 163 -2.09 -2.78 7.38
CA LEU A 163 -1.43 -1.71 6.65
C LEU A 163 -1.86 -0.36 7.23
N VAL A 164 -0.88 0.38 7.70
CA VAL A 164 -1.07 1.76 8.13
C VAL A 164 -0.62 2.67 6.99
N ASP A 165 -1.59 3.24 6.28
CA ASP A 165 -1.37 4.32 5.33
C ASP A 165 -1.56 5.66 6.04
N ALA A 166 -0.62 6.60 5.90
CA ALA A 166 -0.65 7.89 6.59
C ALA A 166 -1.90 8.72 6.26
N PHE A 167 -2.37 8.69 4.99
CA PHE A 167 -3.61 9.34 4.59
C PHE A 167 -4.81 8.76 5.32
N HIS A 168 -4.93 7.43 5.28
CA HIS A 168 -6.08 6.76 5.89
C HIS A 168 -6.07 6.88 7.40
N PHE A 169 -4.89 6.85 8.00
CA PHE A 169 -4.73 7.05 9.44
C PHE A 169 -5.27 8.42 9.87
N ASP A 170 -4.82 9.49 9.22
CA ASP A 170 -5.27 10.86 9.52
C ASP A 170 -6.78 11.03 9.22
N ARG A 171 -7.22 10.60 8.05
CA ARG A 171 -8.61 10.78 7.59
C ARG A 171 -9.62 9.88 8.28
N SER A 172 -9.20 8.79 8.93
CA SER A 172 -10.08 7.94 9.77
C SER A 172 -10.23 8.43 11.21
N LYS A 173 -9.44 9.42 11.63
CA LYS A 173 -9.32 9.86 13.03
C LYS A 173 -8.81 8.75 13.95
N SER A 174 -8.00 7.83 13.43
CA SER A 174 -7.28 6.84 14.23
C SER A 174 -6.26 7.53 15.13
N ARG A 175 -5.91 6.91 16.25
CA ARG A 175 -5.08 7.54 17.29
C ARG A 175 -3.74 6.84 17.41
N LEU A 176 -2.67 7.61 17.61
CA LEU A 176 -1.30 7.08 17.77
C LEU A 176 -1.20 6.12 18.97
N GLU A 177 -1.94 6.40 20.06
CA GLU A 177 -1.96 5.54 21.24
C GLU A 177 -2.47 4.12 20.92
N ASP A 178 -3.38 4.01 19.95
CA ASP A 178 -3.94 2.71 19.54
C ASP A 178 -2.90 1.88 18.76
N LEU A 179 -1.99 2.52 18.00
CA LEU A 179 -0.88 1.84 17.33
C LEU A 179 0.09 1.18 18.30
N HIS A 180 0.42 1.85 19.40
CA HIS A 180 1.32 1.31 20.44
C HIS A 180 0.80 0.04 21.11
N THR A 181 -0.50 -0.25 20.98
CA THR A 181 -1.11 -1.46 21.55
C THR A 181 -1.03 -2.66 20.60
N LEU A 182 -0.60 -2.46 19.36
CA LEU A 182 -0.46 -3.54 18.38
C LEU A 182 0.89 -4.23 18.51
N PRO A 183 0.93 -5.56 18.40
CA PRO A 183 2.21 -6.27 18.31
C PRO A 183 2.99 -5.82 17.07
N PRO A 184 4.30 -5.52 17.17
CA PRO A 184 5.10 -5.08 16.03
C PRO A 184 5.04 -6.01 14.81
N GLN A 185 4.83 -7.31 15.03
CA GLN A 185 4.70 -8.32 13.97
C GLN A 185 3.47 -8.12 13.08
N ARG A 186 2.48 -7.32 13.52
CA ARG A 186 1.29 -6.96 12.75
C ARG A 186 1.51 -5.74 11.86
N LEU A 187 2.63 -5.02 12.01
CA LEU A 187 2.99 -3.78 11.34
C LEU A 187 4.26 -4.02 10.51
N ARG A 188 4.16 -4.77 9.39
CA ARG A 188 5.31 -5.22 8.62
C ARG A 188 5.74 -4.27 7.51
N TYR A 189 4.83 -3.42 7.01
CA TYR A 189 5.12 -2.25 6.17
C TYR A 189 4.02 -1.21 6.38
N ALA A 190 4.31 0.03 5.98
CA ALA A 190 3.38 1.15 6.03
C ALA A 190 3.41 1.92 4.71
N GLN A 191 2.34 2.63 4.41
CA GLN A 191 2.32 3.58 3.29
C GLN A 191 2.47 5.00 3.81
N LEU A 192 3.32 5.77 3.13
CA LEU A 192 3.65 7.13 3.52
C LEU A 192 3.27 8.12 2.42
N CYS A 193 2.57 9.15 2.83
CA CYS A 193 2.30 10.40 2.12
C CYS A 193 2.05 11.47 3.17
N ASP A 194 1.68 12.67 2.72
CA ASP A 194 1.17 13.73 3.57
C ASP A 194 -0.16 14.25 3.04
N VAL A 195 -0.87 15.06 3.81
CA VAL A 195 -2.16 15.64 3.43
C VAL A 195 -2.22 17.10 3.90
N ALA A 196 -2.96 17.92 3.16
CA ALA A 196 -3.16 19.32 3.53
C ALA A 196 -4.52 19.53 4.21
N GLY A 197 -4.53 20.38 5.20
CA GLY A 197 -5.72 20.85 5.88
C GLY A 197 -6.43 19.81 6.76
N PRO A 198 -7.47 20.25 7.47
CA PRO A 198 -8.23 19.36 8.32
C PRO A 198 -9.01 18.33 7.50
N ARG A 199 -9.38 17.23 8.17
CA ARG A 199 -10.23 16.21 7.55
C ARG A 199 -11.53 16.81 7.04
N PRO A 200 -11.87 16.63 5.75
CA PRO A 200 -13.18 17.03 5.22
C PRO A 200 -14.32 16.25 5.87
N ASP A 201 -15.50 16.88 5.99
CA ASP A 201 -16.72 16.18 6.40
C ASP A 201 -17.33 15.38 5.25
N ASP A 202 -17.12 15.80 4.01
CA ASP A 202 -17.62 15.12 2.82
C ASP A 202 -16.71 13.92 2.44
N MET A 203 -17.32 12.73 2.41
CA MET A 203 -16.63 11.51 2.03
C MET A 203 -16.15 11.50 0.57
N ALA A 204 -16.87 12.15 -0.34
CA ALA A 204 -16.47 12.28 -1.73
C ALA A 204 -15.17 13.09 -1.85
N GLU A 205 -15.02 14.14 -1.04
CA GLU A 205 -13.79 14.93 -0.99
C GLU A 205 -12.62 14.14 -0.39
N ILE A 206 -12.84 13.37 0.69
CA ILE A 206 -11.83 12.47 1.24
C ILE A 206 -11.35 11.49 0.16
N LEU A 207 -12.28 10.88 -0.58
CA LEU A 207 -11.95 9.93 -1.64
C LEU A 207 -11.19 10.60 -2.80
N ARG A 208 -11.56 11.83 -3.17
CA ARG A 208 -10.86 12.61 -4.18
C ARG A 208 -9.40 12.89 -3.75
N GLN A 209 -9.20 13.37 -2.52
CA GLN A 209 -7.87 13.60 -1.97
C GLN A 209 -7.04 12.32 -1.99
N ALA A 210 -7.59 11.21 -1.52
CA ALA A 210 -6.91 9.91 -1.46
C ALA A 210 -6.35 9.45 -2.80
N ARG A 211 -7.10 9.69 -3.89
CA ARG A 211 -6.80 9.18 -5.22
C ARG A 211 -6.06 10.17 -6.13
N GLN A 212 -6.08 11.46 -5.80
CA GLN A 212 -5.65 12.50 -6.74
C GLN A 212 -4.75 13.56 -6.12
N GLU A 213 -4.80 13.79 -4.79
CA GLU A 213 -4.20 14.99 -4.20
C GLU A 213 -3.55 14.73 -2.83
N ARG A 214 -2.72 13.72 -2.77
CA ARG A 214 -1.83 13.56 -1.61
C ARG A 214 -0.64 14.53 -1.73
N ARG A 215 0.02 14.79 -0.61
CA ARG A 215 1.21 15.62 -0.53
C ARG A 215 2.46 14.75 -0.34
N PHE A 216 3.61 15.29 -0.72
CA PHE A 216 4.88 14.66 -0.36
C PHE A 216 5.11 14.80 1.15
N PRO A 217 5.77 13.80 1.78
CA PRO A 217 6.07 13.85 3.20
C PRO A 217 6.76 15.16 3.61
N GLY A 218 6.20 15.85 4.61
CA GLY A 218 6.66 17.16 5.08
C GLY A 218 6.09 18.37 4.33
N ASP A 219 5.26 18.17 3.30
CA ASP A 219 4.58 19.25 2.57
C ASP A 219 3.09 19.41 2.97
N GLY A 220 2.66 18.73 4.03
CA GLY A 220 1.29 18.74 4.55
C GLY A 220 1.23 18.98 6.05
N ASP A 221 0.12 18.55 6.64
CA ASP A 221 -0.26 18.84 8.02
C ASP A 221 -0.39 17.57 8.89
N CYS A 222 -0.09 16.36 8.35
CA CYS A 222 -0.10 15.13 9.14
C CYS A 222 1.02 15.12 10.20
N ASP A 223 0.74 14.56 11.36
CA ASP A 223 1.77 14.22 12.35
C ASP A 223 2.57 12.97 11.90
N LEU A 224 3.35 13.13 10.82
CA LEU A 224 4.17 12.04 10.29
C LEU A 224 5.28 11.62 11.25
N VAL A 225 5.82 12.54 12.03
CA VAL A 225 6.85 12.25 13.04
C VAL A 225 6.26 11.37 14.14
N GLY A 226 5.09 11.74 14.67
CA GLY A 226 4.37 10.92 15.64
C GLY A 226 4.01 9.53 15.08
N LEU A 227 3.52 9.47 13.84
CA LEU A 227 3.18 8.23 13.18
C LEU A 227 4.40 7.31 13.02
N LEU A 228 5.52 7.84 12.51
CA LEU A 228 6.75 7.07 12.28
C LEU A 228 7.38 6.57 13.58
N ARG A 229 7.25 7.33 14.69
CA ARG A 229 7.69 6.90 16.02
C ARG A 229 6.78 5.84 16.66
N ALA A 230 5.50 5.78 16.24
CA ALA A 230 4.55 4.77 16.71
C ALA A 230 4.67 3.44 15.95
N LEU A 231 5.32 3.44 14.80
CA LEU A 231 5.60 2.25 13.98
C LEU A 231 6.94 1.61 14.37
N PRO A 232 7.18 0.33 14.04
CA PRO A 232 8.50 -0.28 14.20
C PRO A 232 9.58 0.52 13.49
N GLU A 233 10.75 0.67 14.13
CA GLU A 233 11.84 1.52 13.64
C GLU A 233 12.29 1.19 12.21
N ASP A 234 12.34 -0.09 11.86
CA ASP A 234 12.81 -0.59 10.56
C ASP A 234 11.67 -0.90 9.57
N VAL A 235 10.42 -0.50 9.89
CA VAL A 235 9.27 -0.82 9.02
C VAL A 235 9.51 -0.30 7.60
N PRO A 236 9.38 -1.12 6.54
CA PRO A 236 9.41 -0.68 5.17
C PRO A 236 8.34 0.38 4.91
N LEU A 237 8.69 1.42 4.14
CA LEU A 237 7.77 2.49 3.75
C LEU A 237 7.52 2.42 2.24
N SER A 238 6.28 2.27 1.86
CA SER A 238 5.80 2.37 0.47
C SER A 238 5.25 3.77 0.24
N LEU A 239 5.84 4.51 -0.71
CA LEU A 239 5.46 5.91 -0.97
C LEU A 239 4.27 5.93 -1.92
N GLU A 240 3.08 6.18 -1.37
CA GLU A 240 1.83 6.22 -2.12
C GLU A 240 1.28 7.64 -2.22
N ILE A 241 1.68 8.35 -3.29
CA ILE A 241 1.47 9.79 -3.40
C ILE A 241 0.90 10.16 -4.78
N PRO A 242 -0.38 9.86 -5.04
CA PRO A 242 -1.04 10.30 -6.27
C PRO A 242 -1.14 11.82 -6.30
N THR A 243 -0.61 12.42 -7.38
CA THR A 243 -0.50 13.86 -7.58
C THR A 243 -1.03 14.23 -8.97
N ALA A 244 -2.35 14.12 -9.18
CA ALA A 244 -3.00 14.41 -10.46
C ALA A 244 -2.63 15.80 -11.00
N ARG A 245 -2.57 16.80 -10.15
CA ARG A 245 -2.18 18.17 -10.52
C ARG A 245 -0.77 18.24 -11.14
N LEU A 246 0.21 17.53 -10.58
CA LEU A 246 1.56 17.51 -11.13
C LEU A 246 1.60 16.76 -12.46
N LEU A 247 0.84 15.67 -12.57
CA LEU A 247 0.69 14.94 -13.83
C LEU A 247 0.08 15.82 -14.92
N GLU A 248 -0.98 16.58 -14.63
CA GLU A 248 -1.62 17.55 -15.54
C GLU A 248 -0.68 18.68 -15.96
N GLN A 249 0.25 19.08 -15.09
CA GLN A 249 1.30 20.06 -15.37
C GLN A 249 2.46 19.48 -16.19
N GLY A 250 2.42 18.19 -16.52
CA GLY A 250 3.46 17.54 -17.33
C GLY A 250 4.72 17.14 -16.52
N VAL A 251 4.64 17.14 -15.17
CA VAL A 251 5.73 16.63 -14.33
C VAL A 251 5.84 15.12 -14.53
N SER A 252 6.98 14.66 -15.00
CA SER A 252 7.20 13.25 -15.34
C SER A 252 7.06 12.32 -14.10
N ALA A 253 6.72 11.04 -14.35
CA ALA A 253 6.68 10.02 -13.30
C ALA A 253 8.04 9.92 -12.56
N TYR A 254 9.16 10.05 -13.29
CA TYR A 254 10.48 10.05 -12.68
C TYR A 254 10.67 11.21 -11.70
N GLU A 255 10.30 12.43 -12.09
CA GLU A 255 10.43 13.60 -11.21
C GLU A 255 9.54 13.48 -9.97
N ARG A 256 8.29 13.01 -10.13
CA ARG A 256 7.37 12.79 -8.99
C ARG A 256 7.90 11.71 -8.06
N ALA A 257 8.40 10.60 -8.58
CA ALA A 257 9.01 9.54 -7.78
C ALA A 257 10.27 10.03 -7.05
N ARG A 258 11.14 10.80 -7.73
CA ARG A 258 12.34 11.38 -7.13
C ARG A 258 11.99 12.37 -6.00
N MET A 259 11.04 13.29 -6.25
CA MET A 259 10.56 14.25 -5.24
C MET A 259 10.01 13.54 -4.00
N ALA A 260 9.20 12.48 -4.19
CA ALA A 260 8.66 11.68 -3.11
C ALA A 260 9.78 11.06 -2.26
N LEU A 261 10.80 10.49 -2.91
CA LEU A 261 11.93 9.87 -2.22
C LEU A 261 12.75 10.89 -1.45
N GLU A 262 13.13 12.01 -2.07
CA GLU A 262 13.93 13.07 -1.46
C GLU A 262 13.25 13.68 -0.24
N LYS A 263 11.95 13.98 -0.33
CA LYS A 263 11.16 14.50 0.78
C LYS A 263 11.05 13.50 1.93
N THR A 264 10.84 12.23 1.62
CA THR A 264 10.82 11.17 2.63
C THR A 264 12.17 11.04 3.32
N GLN A 265 13.27 11.04 2.58
CA GLN A 265 14.61 10.95 3.16
C GLN A 265 14.95 12.16 4.03
N ALA A 266 14.52 13.37 3.63
CA ALA A 266 14.67 14.58 4.45
C ALA A 266 13.91 14.45 5.77
N LEU A 267 12.63 14.03 5.73
CA LEU A 267 11.82 13.79 6.94
C LEU A 267 12.47 12.75 7.87
N LEU A 268 12.94 11.62 7.30
CA LEU A 268 13.58 10.56 8.09
C LEU A 268 14.91 10.97 8.71
N ALA A 269 15.61 11.97 8.16
CA ALA A 269 16.85 12.49 8.71
C ALA A 269 16.63 13.41 9.94
N GLU A 270 15.38 13.85 10.19
CA GLU A 270 14.99 14.70 11.31
C GLU A 270 14.49 13.90 12.54
N ILE A 271 14.28 12.56 12.38
CA ILE A 271 13.71 11.69 13.41
C ILE A 271 14.78 10.82 14.06
#